data_477bd0cf392feb195a958c37941b9dde
#
_entry.id   477bd0cf392feb195a958c37941b9dde
#
_cell.length_a   1.000
_cell.length_b   1.000
_cell.length_c   1.000
_cell.angle_alpha   90.00
_cell.angle_beta   90.00
_cell.angle_gamma   90.00
#
_symmetry.space_group_name_H-M   'P 1'
#
loop_
_entity.id
_entity.type
_entity.pdbx_description
1 polymer ?
#
loop_
_entity_poly.entity_id
_entity_poly.type
_entity_poly.pdbx_seq_one_letter_code
_entity_poly.pdbx_strand_id
1 'polypeptide(L)'
;MANIKSAKKRIIVNQTKAARNKSIRSRVKTSIKKVNVAIEANDKAAVEVALRNAISEIEKAVTKGVYHKNTAARKISRLTIAANKVA
;
A
#
# COMPACT_ATOMS: atom_id res chain seq x y z
N MET A 1 35.18 9.82 17.32
CA MET A 1 34.17 10.82 17.75
C MET A 1 33.19 11.18 16.64
N ALA A 2 33.58 11.13 15.36
CA ALA A 2 32.67 11.31 14.23
C ALA A 2 31.53 10.30 14.21
N ASN A 3 31.71 9.11 14.79
CA ASN A 3 30.74 8.02 14.79
C ASN A 3 29.49 8.31 15.59
N ILE A 4 29.56 9.15 16.65
CA ILE A 4 28.41 9.47 17.49
C ILE A 4 27.42 10.34 16.72
N LYS A 5 27.90 11.36 16.01
CA LYS A 5 27.04 12.22 15.18
C LYS A 5 26.40 11.45 14.05
N SER A 6 27.14 10.55 13.38
CA SER A 6 26.63 9.67 12.34
C SER A 6 25.54 8.73 12.86
N ALA A 7 25.73 8.15 14.05
CA ALA A 7 24.76 7.27 14.68
C ALA A 7 23.46 8.00 15.01
N LYS A 8 23.54 9.21 15.58
CA LYS A 8 22.35 10.04 15.86
C LYS A 8 21.60 10.39 14.59
N LYS A 9 22.31 10.78 13.55
CA LYS A 9 21.72 11.10 12.24
C LYS A 9 21.00 9.88 11.64
N ARG A 10 21.59 8.69 11.73
CA ARG A 10 20.97 7.44 11.27
C ARG A 10 19.68 7.14 12.02
N ILE A 11 19.66 7.33 13.34
CA ILE A 11 18.47 7.09 14.15
C ILE A 11 17.34 8.01 13.70
N ILE A 12 17.61 9.30 13.52
CA ILE A 12 16.62 10.28 13.06
C ILE A 12 16.09 9.90 11.66
N VAL A 13 16.97 9.56 10.73
CA VAL A 13 16.60 9.14 9.37
C VAL A 13 15.75 7.87 9.40
N ASN A 14 16.12 6.89 10.23
CA ASN A 14 15.38 5.64 10.36
C ASN A 14 13.98 5.87 10.94
N GLN A 15 13.86 6.73 11.95
CA GLN A 15 12.56 7.10 12.53
C GLN A 15 11.68 7.79 11.50
N THR A 16 12.23 8.70 10.70
CA THR A 16 11.50 9.38 9.62
C THR A 16 11.02 8.39 8.57
N LYS A 17 11.87 7.45 8.15
CA LYS A 17 11.51 6.39 7.20
C LYS A 17 10.44 5.48 7.76
N ALA A 18 10.52 5.10 9.03
CA ALA A 18 9.54 4.24 9.68
C ALA A 18 8.16 4.91 9.73
N ALA A 19 8.10 6.20 10.07
CA ALA A 19 6.88 6.98 10.08
C ALA A 19 6.26 7.07 8.68
N ARG A 20 7.08 7.34 7.66
CA ARG A 20 6.65 7.39 6.26
C ARG A 20 6.12 6.05 5.80
N ASN A 21 6.83 4.96 6.12
CA ASN A 21 6.43 3.61 5.73
C ASN A 21 5.12 3.22 6.37
N LYS A 22 4.92 3.56 7.64
CA LYS A 22 3.65 3.34 8.35
C LYS A 22 2.50 4.08 7.68
N SER A 23 2.71 5.34 7.29
CA SER A 23 1.71 6.15 6.59
C SER A 23 1.35 5.52 5.24
N ILE A 24 2.34 5.07 4.46
CA ILE A 24 2.13 4.42 3.16
C ILE A 24 1.36 3.11 3.32
N ARG A 25 1.74 2.27 4.29
CA ARG A 25 1.03 1.01 4.56
C ARG A 25 -0.42 1.26 4.96
N SER A 26 -0.66 2.29 5.75
CA SER A 26 -1.99 2.70 6.16
C SER A 26 -2.85 3.10 4.96
N ARG A 27 -2.29 3.85 4.02
CA ARG A 27 -2.97 4.22 2.77
C ARG A 27 -3.34 3.00 1.94
N VAL A 28 -2.41 2.04 1.81
CA VAL A 28 -2.66 0.80 1.08
C VAL A 28 -3.80 0.02 1.73
N LYS A 29 -3.78 -0.15 3.05
CA LYS A 29 -4.85 -0.83 3.79
C LYS A 29 -6.20 -0.16 3.58
N THR A 30 -6.24 1.17 3.63
CA THR A 30 -7.46 1.94 3.41
C THR A 30 -8.00 1.74 1.99
N SER A 31 -7.12 1.75 0.99
CA SER A 31 -7.49 1.51 -0.40
C SER A 31 -8.08 0.12 -0.60
N ILE A 32 -7.46 -0.90 0.01
CA ILE A 32 -7.94 -2.28 -0.03
C ILE A 32 -9.33 -2.39 0.63
N LYS A 33 -9.50 -1.73 1.77
CA LYS A 33 -10.79 -1.70 2.48
C LYS A 33 -11.89 -1.10 1.62
N LYS A 34 -11.59 -0.03 0.88
CA LYS A 34 -12.55 0.58 -0.04
C LYS A 34 -12.96 -0.37 -1.16
N VAL A 35 -12.03 -1.16 -1.69
CA VAL A 35 -12.35 -2.21 -2.68
C VAL A 35 -13.31 -3.23 -2.06
N ASN A 36 -13.02 -3.71 -0.86
CA ASN A 36 -13.85 -4.71 -0.19
C ASN A 36 -15.25 -4.19 0.10
N VAL A 37 -15.38 -2.93 0.53
CA VAL A 37 -16.67 -2.28 0.76
C VAL A 37 -17.47 -2.20 -0.55
N ALA A 38 -16.84 -1.83 -1.65
CA ALA A 38 -17.48 -1.78 -2.97
C ALA A 38 -17.93 -3.16 -3.44
N ILE A 39 -17.13 -4.20 -3.17
CA ILE A 39 -17.49 -5.59 -3.49
C ILE A 39 -18.71 -6.03 -2.70
N GLU A 40 -18.76 -5.73 -1.40
CA GLU A 40 -19.90 -6.05 -0.55
C GLU A 40 -21.18 -5.33 -1.00
N ALA A 41 -21.04 -4.09 -1.48
CA ALA A 41 -22.14 -3.33 -2.04
C ALA A 41 -22.56 -3.82 -3.42
N ASN A 42 -21.79 -4.72 -4.02
CA ASN A 42 -22.04 -5.29 -5.35
C ASN A 42 -22.18 -4.21 -6.43
N ASP A 43 -21.42 -3.13 -6.30
CA ASP A 43 -21.40 -2.01 -7.25
C ASP A 43 -20.18 -2.13 -8.15
N LYS A 44 -20.37 -2.66 -9.34
CA LYS A 44 -19.29 -2.92 -10.29
C LYS A 44 -18.50 -1.67 -10.66
N ALA A 45 -19.18 -0.54 -10.87
CA ALA A 45 -18.53 0.72 -11.21
C ALA A 45 -17.64 1.22 -10.06
N ALA A 46 -18.15 1.16 -8.84
CA ALA A 46 -17.37 1.53 -7.64
C ALA A 46 -16.18 0.58 -7.44
N VAL A 47 -16.35 -0.72 -7.69
CA VAL A 47 -15.27 -1.71 -7.59
C VAL A 47 -14.15 -1.38 -8.58
N GLU A 48 -14.48 -1.04 -9.82
CA GLU A 48 -13.47 -0.70 -10.84
C GLU A 48 -12.63 0.51 -10.42
N VAL A 49 -13.28 1.57 -9.96
CA VAL A 49 -12.58 2.78 -9.49
C VAL A 49 -11.72 2.49 -8.26
N ALA A 50 -12.30 1.81 -7.26
CA ALA A 50 -11.58 1.47 -6.03
C ALA A 50 -10.39 0.54 -6.30
N LEU A 51 -10.56 -0.45 -7.18
CA LEU A 51 -9.49 -1.37 -7.57
C LEU A 51 -8.34 -0.62 -8.24
N ARG A 52 -8.64 0.27 -9.17
CA ARG A 52 -7.62 1.08 -9.86
C ARG A 52 -6.83 1.93 -8.87
N ASN A 53 -7.51 2.57 -7.94
CA ASN A 53 -6.87 3.38 -6.89
C ASN A 53 -6.01 2.52 -5.97
N ALA A 54 -6.48 1.34 -5.57
CA ALA A 54 -5.72 0.42 -4.72
C ALA A 54 -4.45 -0.07 -5.41
N ILE A 55 -4.53 -0.44 -6.68
CA ILE A 55 -3.37 -0.87 -7.46
C ILE A 55 -2.35 0.27 -7.54
N SER A 56 -2.79 1.50 -7.79
CA SER A 56 -1.92 2.68 -7.84
C SER A 56 -1.19 2.89 -6.50
N GLU A 57 -1.89 2.80 -5.38
CA GLU A 57 -1.28 2.95 -4.06
C GLU A 57 -0.27 1.84 -3.74
N ILE A 58 -0.57 0.60 -4.13
CA ILE A 58 0.34 -0.54 -3.95
C ILE A 58 1.61 -0.34 -4.80
N GLU A 59 1.47 0.07 -6.05
CA GLU A 59 2.61 0.33 -6.93
C GLU A 59 3.48 1.48 -6.42
N LYS A 60 2.89 2.54 -5.90
CA LYS A 60 3.63 3.63 -5.25
C LYS A 60 4.41 3.13 -4.04
N ALA A 61 3.83 2.23 -3.25
CA ALA A 61 4.50 1.64 -2.10
C ALA A 61 5.72 0.82 -2.51
N VAL A 62 5.67 0.11 -3.64
CA VAL A 62 6.83 -0.59 -4.21
C VAL A 62 7.91 0.40 -4.63
N THR A 63 7.54 1.45 -5.33
CA THR A 63 8.48 2.49 -5.78
C THR A 63 9.22 3.13 -4.61
N LYS A 64 8.54 3.32 -3.49
CA LYS A 64 9.12 3.90 -2.27
C LYS A 64 9.85 2.87 -1.39
N GLY A 65 9.90 1.61 -1.80
CA GLY A 65 10.60 0.55 -1.08
C GLY A 65 9.89 0.02 0.15
N VAL A 66 8.61 0.32 0.33
CA VAL A 66 7.80 -0.17 1.47
C VAL A 66 7.42 -1.64 1.28
N TYR A 67 7.06 -2.01 0.06
CA TYR A 67 6.75 -3.39 -0.29
C TYR A 67 7.69 -3.90 -1.37
N HIS A 68 8.05 -5.18 -1.25
CA HIS A 68 8.73 -5.88 -2.33
C HIS A 68 7.74 -6.12 -3.48
N LYS A 69 8.24 -6.12 -4.72
CA LYS A 69 7.41 -6.33 -5.93
C LYS A 69 6.57 -7.61 -5.87
N ASN A 70 7.10 -8.68 -5.28
CA ASN A 70 6.38 -9.96 -5.16
C ASN A 70 5.20 -9.86 -4.21
N THR A 71 5.36 -9.15 -3.08
CA THR A 71 4.28 -8.89 -2.13
C THR A 71 3.18 -8.06 -2.78
N ALA A 72 3.58 -7.02 -3.51
CA ALA A 72 2.64 -6.16 -4.24
C ALA A 72 1.88 -6.95 -5.31
N ALA A 73 2.56 -7.79 -6.08
CA ALA A 73 1.94 -8.63 -7.10
C ALA A 73 0.87 -9.55 -6.50
N ARG A 74 1.14 -10.15 -5.34
CA ARG A 74 0.17 -11.01 -4.64
C ARG A 74 -1.05 -10.21 -4.19
N LYS A 75 -0.85 -9.02 -3.63
CA LYS A 75 -1.94 -8.15 -3.18
C LYS A 75 -2.82 -7.73 -4.35
N ILE A 76 -2.22 -7.30 -5.45
CA ILE A 76 -2.93 -6.90 -6.67
C ILE A 76 -3.71 -8.08 -7.26
N SER A 77 -3.08 -9.24 -7.34
CA SER A 77 -3.72 -10.46 -7.86
C SER A 77 -4.96 -10.84 -7.06
N ARG A 78 -4.84 -10.86 -5.72
CA ARG A 78 -5.96 -11.20 -4.84
C ARG A 78 -7.11 -10.21 -4.96
N LEU A 79 -6.80 -8.91 -5.02
CA LEU A 79 -7.81 -7.87 -5.20
C LEU A 79 -8.50 -7.99 -6.56
N THR A 80 -7.74 -8.24 -7.61
CA THR A 80 -8.28 -8.38 -8.97
C THR A 80 -9.23 -9.57 -9.05
N ILE A 81 -8.85 -10.71 -8.46
CA ILE A 81 -9.69 -11.90 -8.42
C ILE A 81 -10.98 -11.62 -7.66
N ALA A 82 -10.89 -10.98 -6.49
CA ALA A 82 -12.07 -10.62 -5.70
C ALA A 82 -12.99 -9.65 -6.44
N ALA A 83 -12.41 -8.66 -7.12
CA ALA A 83 -13.17 -7.67 -7.90
C ALA A 83 -13.89 -8.31 -9.09
N ASN A 84 -13.28 -9.30 -9.74
CA ASN A 84 -13.86 -9.99 -10.89
C ASN A 84 -15.05 -10.88 -10.52
N LYS A 85 -15.24 -11.19 -9.23
CA LYS A 85 -16.39 -11.96 -8.76
C LYS A 85 -17.67 -11.14 -8.68
N VAL A 86 -17.56 -9.82 -8.79
CA VAL A 86 -18.73 -8.93 -8.80
C VAL A 86 -19.39 -9.02 -10.17
N ALA A 87 -20.62 -9.44 -10.17
CA ALA A 87 -21.40 -9.61 -11.42
C ALA A 87 -21.91 -8.27 -11.95
#